data_16ed3fc557c52e55e1c20f4e97552292
#
_entry.id   16ed3fc557c52e55e1c20f4e97552292
#
_cell.length_a   1.000
_cell.length_b   1.000
_cell.length_c   1.000
_cell.angle_alpha   90.00
_cell.angle_beta   90.00
_cell.angle_gamma   90.00
#
_symmetry.space_group_name_H-M   'P 1'
#
loop_
_entity.id
_entity.type
_entity.pdbx_description
1 polymer ?
#
loop_
_entity_poly.entity_id
_entity_poly.type
_entity_poly.pdbx_seq_one_letter_code
_entity_poly.pdbx_strand_id
1 'polypeptide(L)'
;MPSTTASEYRSLDGTGNNLAQPALGSAPGVMSRGPEGFSYADGIRRPHDRGNERTISRRLYGLQDVLTERERPNINMIAVLFGQFLNHDKEDNYFYGHWIDNNKSFVTPDSPYQFVWVLDPEDPIATFRGQNRLLDGTPCGLPFKPSTGDFVDGVFHPGTLASGYLDLTQVYGPEAETHEALREFAGGRLKAEHYVGEAMYRTEFGPVKKEFDVENLPASRATTGLKVDSSFARLPATEVVTAGDPRASENIGLTLMQILFFREHNWRAAQLEQAHPDWDDETLFQEARRRTIAVWQHLLFDEWLPAVFGPDMVKRLGPYSGYDETANAMTSVPFATLALRFGHSALHPYAPRDASGALSLHSGHPAMPEDGTLPNVGQVNNAISPLGHIALAGGTPEHVVRGMLATQAHDVGLVYHTAIHDIAFVSGGTDLFTLDLARGRDNGLPPYHVVRMAYGEFGDEGPWDSEAQADTISEKEKRALIDAGKKLERRTPIETFLRFTAVDPANPTHDELARAEAVREVYRRADSIDPMVGLLAEPHVEGSAVGRTMQNILSEELRRTRAADRFWYENDQFDSEELAQIKSLTMRDLMLRHYDLEGTMPDEAFRPLTIWS
;
A
#
# COMPACT_ATOMS: atom_id res chain seq x y z
N MET A 1 17.31 40.59 -18.47
CA MET A 1 16.27 39.69 -18.95
C MET A 1 16.94 38.32 -19.06
N PRO A 2 16.65 37.36 -18.19
CA PRO A 2 17.11 36.00 -18.45
C PRO A 2 16.36 35.48 -19.66
N SER A 3 17.04 34.81 -20.54
CA SER A 3 16.51 34.13 -21.72
C SER A 3 15.48 33.10 -21.23
N THR A 4 14.23 33.22 -21.66
CA THR A 4 13.22 32.18 -21.52
C THR A 4 13.61 31.01 -22.44
N THR A 5 14.55 30.19 -21.99
CA THR A 5 14.58 28.80 -22.47
C THR A 5 13.27 28.18 -22.01
N ALA A 6 12.50 27.60 -22.93
CA ALA A 6 11.30 26.84 -22.58
C ALA A 6 11.66 25.89 -21.44
N SER A 7 10.92 25.93 -20.33
CA SER A 7 11.16 25.06 -19.19
C SER A 7 10.99 23.62 -19.66
N GLU A 8 11.99 22.81 -19.43
CA GLU A 8 11.89 21.39 -19.71
C GLU A 8 10.96 20.75 -18.66
N TYR A 9 9.93 20.05 -19.11
CA TYR A 9 9.00 19.35 -18.20
C TYR A 9 9.32 17.88 -18.11
N ARG A 10 9.00 17.30 -16.97
CA ARG A 10 9.05 15.85 -16.74
C ARG A 10 8.09 15.13 -17.70
N SER A 11 8.53 14.07 -18.36
CA SER A 11 7.65 13.17 -19.12
C SER A 11 6.58 12.53 -18.21
N LEU A 12 5.56 11.91 -18.79
CA LEU A 12 4.51 11.22 -18.03
C LEU A 12 4.99 9.89 -17.46
N ASP A 13 5.82 9.21 -18.22
CA ASP A 13 6.31 7.86 -17.95
C ASP A 13 7.69 7.80 -17.26
N GLY A 14 8.28 8.96 -16.94
CA GLY A 14 9.62 9.05 -16.34
C GLY A 14 10.78 8.98 -17.36
N THR A 15 10.50 8.72 -18.66
CA THR A 15 11.54 8.68 -19.70
C THR A 15 12.29 10.01 -19.77
N GLY A 16 13.63 9.95 -19.87
CA GLY A 16 14.49 11.13 -20.01
C GLY A 16 14.72 11.89 -18.67
N ASN A 17 14.23 11.40 -17.54
CA ASN A 17 14.61 11.96 -16.26
C ASN A 17 16.12 11.74 -16.00
N ASN A 18 16.62 10.55 -16.24
CA ASN A 18 18.07 10.31 -16.30
C ASN A 18 18.58 10.54 -17.74
N LEU A 19 19.48 11.49 -17.94
CA LEU A 19 19.99 11.85 -19.27
C LEU A 19 20.98 10.81 -19.82
N ALA A 20 21.73 10.14 -18.94
CA ALA A 20 22.68 9.11 -19.35
C ALA A 20 22.00 7.77 -19.68
N GLN A 21 20.90 7.47 -19.03
CA GLN A 21 20.08 6.26 -19.20
C GLN A 21 18.60 6.63 -19.26
N PRO A 22 18.10 7.14 -20.40
CA PRO A 22 16.77 7.75 -20.48
C PRO A 22 15.60 6.83 -20.08
N ALA A 23 15.75 5.51 -20.20
CA ALA A 23 14.73 4.54 -19.81
C ALA A 23 14.84 4.09 -18.35
N LEU A 24 15.84 4.58 -17.58
CA LEU A 24 16.01 4.17 -16.19
C LEU A 24 14.88 4.72 -15.31
N GLY A 25 14.11 3.84 -14.71
CA GLY A 25 12.95 4.19 -13.88
C GLY A 25 11.71 4.62 -14.69
N SER A 26 11.67 4.43 -16.01
CA SER A 26 10.48 4.70 -16.81
C SER A 26 9.43 3.58 -16.70
N ALA A 27 8.16 3.94 -16.95
CA ALA A 27 7.02 3.03 -17.05
C ALA A 27 6.60 2.82 -18.53
N PRO A 28 6.17 1.60 -18.96
CA PRO A 28 6.27 0.37 -18.19
C PRO A 28 7.72 -0.08 -18.04
N GLY A 29 8.03 -0.69 -16.91
CA GLY A 29 9.39 -1.11 -16.61
C GLY A 29 9.44 -2.37 -15.73
N VAL A 30 10.63 -2.71 -15.27
CA VAL A 30 10.83 -3.78 -14.30
C VAL A 30 11.36 -3.22 -12.98
N MET A 31 11.09 -3.91 -11.89
CA MET A 31 11.63 -3.57 -10.59
C MET A 31 13.06 -4.07 -10.45
N SER A 32 13.90 -3.34 -9.72
CA SER A 32 15.22 -3.81 -9.33
C SER A 32 15.10 -4.91 -8.27
N ARG A 33 16.02 -5.90 -8.32
CA ARG A 33 16.02 -7.00 -7.34
C ARG A 33 16.32 -6.55 -5.91
N GLY A 34 16.93 -5.38 -5.72
CA GLY A 34 17.43 -4.90 -4.45
C GLY A 34 18.92 -5.26 -4.25
N PRO A 35 19.39 -5.41 -3.00
CA PRO A 35 20.78 -5.72 -2.70
C PRO A 35 21.31 -7.00 -3.35
N GLU A 36 22.64 -7.08 -3.49
CA GLU A 36 23.30 -8.28 -3.99
C GLU A 36 22.91 -9.52 -3.16
N GLY A 37 22.66 -10.63 -3.84
CA GLY A 37 22.21 -11.88 -3.22
C GLY A 37 20.69 -12.05 -3.15
N PHE A 38 19.91 -11.04 -3.51
CA PHE A 38 18.46 -11.19 -3.61
C PHE A 38 18.08 -11.92 -4.89
N SER A 39 17.71 -13.17 -4.77
CA SER A 39 17.38 -14.03 -5.91
C SER A 39 16.37 -15.10 -5.56
N TYR A 40 15.83 -15.74 -6.59
CA TYR A 40 15.01 -16.93 -6.49
C TYR A 40 15.81 -18.14 -6.00
N ALA A 41 15.12 -19.18 -5.53
CA ALA A 41 15.75 -20.41 -5.03
C ALA A 41 16.62 -21.15 -6.08
N ASP A 42 16.33 -20.97 -7.36
CA ASP A 42 17.10 -21.49 -8.49
C ASP A 42 17.94 -20.41 -9.21
N GLY A 43 17.93 -19.20 -8.69
CA GLY A 43 18.57 -18.05 -9.34
C GLY A 43 17.84 -17.52 -10.58
N ILE A 44 16.65 -18.04 -10.93
CA ILE A 44 15.93 -17.72 -12.17
C ILE A 44 14.52 -17.20 -11.88
N ARG A 45 13.61 -18.07 -11.35
CA ARG A 45 12.18 -17.75 -11.16
C ARG A 45 11.50 -18.61 -10.08
N ARG A 46 12.10 -19.70 -9.63
CA ARG A 46 11.46 -20.58 -8.65
C ARG A 46 11.43 -19.94 -7.25
N PRO A 47 10.26 -19.75 -6.64
CA PRO A 47 10.15 -19.26 -5.26
C PRO A 47 10.89 -20.16 -4.26
N HIS A 48 11.30 -19.58 -3.14
CA HIS A 48 11.76 -20.35 -1.98
C HIS A 48 10.58 -21.08 -1.34
N ASP A 49 10.75 -22.37 -1.06
CA ASP A 49 9.74 -23.16 -0.33
C ASP A 49 9.86 -22.88 1.18
N ARG A 50 8.77 -22.43 1.80
CA ARG A 50 8.70 -22.06 3.21
C ARG A 50 7.42 -22.56 3.89
N GLY A 51 6.76 -23.53 3.30
CA GLY A 51 5.48 -24.04 3.77
C GLY A 51 4.28 -23.27 3.19
N ASN A 52 3.07 -23.65 3.60
CA ASN A 52 1.84 -23.09 3.05
C ASN A 52 1.51 -21.72 3.66
N GLU A 53 1.33 -20.71 2.82
CA GLU A 53 1.12 -19.31 3.21
C GLU A 53 -0.14 -19.12 4.06
N ARG A 54 -1.24 -19.77 3.69
CA ARG A 54 -2.50 -19.68 4.45
C ARG A 54 -2.41 -20.34 5.82
N THR A 55 -1.72 -21.48 5.91
CA THR A 55 -1.45 -22.12 7.19
C THR A 55 -0.60 -21.22 8.10
N ILE A 56 0.41 -20.54 7.53
CA ILE A 56 1.25 -19.60 8.25
C ILE A 56 0.41 -18.44 8.78
N SER A 57 -0.36 -17.79 7.91
CA SER A 57 -1.23 -16.67 8.27
C SER A 57 -2.19 -17.04 9.42
N ARG A 58 -2.93 -18.12 9.29
CA ARG A 58 -3.90 -18.57 10.31
C ARG A 58 -3.25 -18.87 11.67
N ARG A 59 -2.08 -19.48 11.67
CA ARG A 59 -1.38 -19.78 12.93
C ARG A 59 -0.87 -18.53 13.61
N LEU A 60 -0.33 -17.58 12.85
CA LEU A 60 0.13 -16.30 13.40
C LEU A 60 -1.03 -15.41 13.86
N TYR A 61 -2.19 -15.49 13.19
CA TYR A 61 -3.40 -14.79 13.62
C TYR A 61 -3.86 -15.20 15.03
N GLY A 62 -3.58 -16.43 15.47
CA GLY A 62 -3.84 -16.89 16.83
C GLY A 62 -3.13 -16.08 17.92
N LEU A 63 -2.10 -15.29 17.59
CA LEU A 63 -1.46 -14.36 18.52
C LEU A 63 -2.42 -13.30 19.08
N GLN A 64 -3.51 -12.97 18.40
CA GLN A 64 -4.52 -12.02 18.89
C GLN A 64 -5.07 -12.36 20.28
N ASP A 65 -5.13 -13.66 20.62
CA ASP A 65 -5.66 -14.15 21.88
C ASP A 65 -4.59 -14.24 22.97
N VAL A 66 -3.32 -14.03 22.64
CA VAL A 66 -2.16 -14.22 23.50
C VAL A 66 -1.48 -12.90 23.85
N LEU A 67 -1.39 -11.96 22.90
CA LEU A 67 -0.74 -10.67 23.10
C LEU A 67 -1.54 -9.82 24.10
N THR A 68 -0.83 -9.28 25.08
CA THR A 68 -1.41 -8.46 26.17
C THR A 68 -1.29 -6.98 25.93
N GLU A 69 -0.27 -6.57 25.17
CA GLU A 69 -0.02 -5.19 24.80
C GLU A 69 -0.02 -5.06 23.28
N ARG A 70 -0.65 -4.01 22.78
CA ARG A 70 -0.67 -3.70 21.37
C ARG A 70 0.07 -2.39 21.13
N GLU A 71 1.13 -2.46 20.34
CA GLU A 71 1.93 -1.30 19.96
C GLU A 71 1.21 -0.51 18.85
N ARG A 72 0.17 0.25 19.21
CA ARG A 72 -0.55 1.10 18.26
C ARG A 72 0.29 2.32 17.93
N PRO A 73 0.66 2.53 16.66
CA PRO A 73 1.35 3.72 16.27
C PRO A 73 0.45 4.94 16.49
N ASN A 74 1.04 6.06 16.93
CA ASN A 74 0.30 7.31 17.12
C ASN A 74 0.06 8.02 15.77
N ILE A 75 -0.57 7.33 14.84
CA ILE A 75 -0.99 7.83 13.52
C ILE A 75 -2.46 7.50 13.27
N ASN A 76 -3.10 8.28 12.43
CA ASN A 76 -4.50 8.06 12.02
C ASN A 76 -4.60 7.32 10.68
N MET A 77 -5.84 7.06 10.24
CA MET A 77 -6.06 6.36 8.97
C MET A 77 -5.68 7.20 7.74
N ILE A 78 -5.63 8.54 7.83
CA ILE A 78 -5.08 9.38 6.75
C ILE A 78 -3.62 9.04 6.49
N ALA A 79 -2.81 8.85 7.55
CA ALA A 79 -1.41 8.47 7.40
C ALA A 79 -1.23 7.09 6.74
N VAL A 80 -2.08 6.12 7.08
CA VAL A 80 -2.05 4.78 6.48
C VAL A 80 -2.39 4.84 4.99
N LEU A 81 -3.44 5.59 4.63
CA LEU A 81 -3.90 5.71 3.24
C LEU A 81 -2.99 6.60 2.39
N PHE A 82 -2.30 7.57 2.99
CA PHE A 82 -1.20 8.30 2.33
C PHE A 82 -0.05 7.35 1.97
N GLY A 83 0.25 6.37 2.83
CA GLY A 83 1.20 5.29 2.53
C GLY A 83 0.75 4.39 1.37
N GLN A 84 -0.55 4.06 1.27
CA GLN A 84 -1.10 3.36 0.11
C GLN A 84 -0.98 4.21 -1.15
N PHE A 85 -1.26 5.50 -1.07
CA PHE A 85 -1.12 6.43 -2.18
C PHE A 85 0.33 6.53 -2.67
N LEU A 86 1.32 6.51 -1.76
CA LEU A 86 2.74 6.39 -2.09
C LEU A 86 3.06 5.07 -2.79
N ASN A 87 2.48 3.96 -2.32
CA ASN A 87 2.70 2.67 -2.99
C ASN A 87 2.25 2.71 -4.44
N HIS A 88 1.10 3.33 -4.72
CA HIS A 88 0.54 3.46 -6.06
C HIS A 88 1.34 4.40 -6.96
N ASP A 89 2.09 5.37 -6.40
CA ASP A 89 3.02 6.22 -7.16
C ASP A 89 4.27 5.46 -7.60
N LYS A 90 4.70 4.47 -6.81
CA LYS A 90 5.96 3.75 -7.02
C LYS A 90 5.78 2.37 -7.63
N GLU A 91 4.59 1.80 -7.55
CA GLU A 91 4.36 0.42 -7.93
C GLU A 91 2.94 0.21 -8.45
N ASP A 92 2.82 -0.24 -9.66
CA ASP A 92 1.67 -0.95 -10.18
C ASP A 92 2.17 -2.30 -10.71
N ASN A 93 2.11 -3.30 -9.83
CA ASN A 93 2.54 -4.66 -10.18
C ASN A 93 1.73 -5.14 -11.38
N TYR A 94 2.43 -5.35 -12.45
CA TYR A 94 1.90 -5.84 -13.70
C TYR A 94 1.36 -7.25 -13.49
N PHE A 95 0.03 -7.36 -13.28
CA PHE A 95 -0.61 -8.66 -13.26
C PHE A 95 -1.21 -8.93 -14.63
N TYR A 96 -0.85 -10.00 -15.25
CA TYR A 96 -1.59 -10.49 -16.38
C TYR A 96 -3.06 -10.63 -15.97
N GLY A 97 -3.91 -9.71 -16.44
CA GLY A 97 -5.33 -9.74 -16.17
C GLY A 97 -5.95 -8.51 -15.55
N HIS A 98 -5.20 -7.48 -15.21
CA HIS A 98 -5.80 -6.16 -14.99
C HIS A 98 -6.58 -5.68 -16.23
N TRP A 99 -6.17 -6.12 -17.40
CA TRP A 99 -6.71 -5.77 -18.71
C TRP A 99 -7.52 -6.88 -19.37
N ILE A 100 -8.04 -7.86 -18.60
CA ILE A 100 -8.89 -8.88 -19.22
C ILE A 100 -10.20 -8.23 -19.65
N ASP A 101 -10.41 -8.26 -20.96
CA ASP A 101 -11.69 -8.00 -21.58
C ASP A 101 -12.81 -8.73 -20.80
N ASN A 102 -13.82 -7.99 -20.36
CA ASN A 102 -14.90 -8.45 -19.48
C ASN A 102 -15.66 -9.71 -19.94
N ASN A 103 -15.32 -10.25 -21.11
CA ASN A 103 -15.98 -11.39 -21.76
C ASN A 103 -15.20 -12.70 -21.70
N LYS A 104 -14.01 -12.74 -21.10
CA LYS A 104 -13.26 -14.02 -21.03
C LYS A 104 -13.41 -14.62 -19.63
N SER A 105 -14.12 -15.74 -19.59
CA SER A 105 -14.24 -16.59 -18.42
C SER A 105 -12.86 -16.92 -17.85
N PHE A 106 -12.72 -16.76 -16.55
CA PHE A 106 -11.54 -17.13 -15.77
C PHE A 106 -11.18 -18.59 -16.02
N VAL A 107 -9.93 -18.83 -16.42
CA VAL A 107 -9.29 -20.16 -16.49
C VAL A 107 -9.79 -21.08 -17.62
N THR A 108 -9.12 -21.04 -18.74
CA THR A 108 -8.99 -22.25 -19.57
C THR A 108 -7.67 -22.95 -19.19
N PRO A 109 -7.57 -24.29 -19.26
CA PRO A 109 -6.34 -25.03 -18.95
C PRO A 109 -5.11 -24.55 -19.75
N ASP A 110 -5.31 -23.90 -20.89
CA ASP A 110 -4.26 -23.41 -21.79
C ASP A 110 -4.00 -21.91 -21.62
N SER A 111 -4.59 -21.24 -20.62
CA SER A 111 -4.34 -19.82 -20.36
C SER A 111 -2.96 -19.65 -19.74
N PRO A 112 -2.08 -18.78 -20.29
CA PRO A 112 -0.83 -18.42 -19.62
C PRO A 112 -1.07 -17.68 -18.29
N TYR A 113 -2.33 -17.40 -17.94
CA TYR A 113 -2.80 -16.68 -16.76
C TYR A 113 -3.36 -17.61 -15.70
N GLN A 114 -2.68 -18.69 -15.38
CA GLN A 114 -3.12 -19.61 -14.36
C GLN A 114 -3.08 -18.93 -12.99
N PHE A 115 -4.22 -18.93 -12.30
CA PHE A 115 -4.24 -18.67 -10.87
C PHE A 115 -3.53 -19.81 -10.15
N VAL A 116 -2.59 -19.46 -9.30
CA VAL A 116 -2.07 -20.40 -8.32
C VAL A 116 -3.00 -20.35 -7.12
N TRP A 117 -3.49 -21.52 -6.71
CA TRP A 117 -4.33 -21.62 -5.53
C TRP A 117 -3.45 -21.89 -4.31
N VAL A 118 -3.57 -21.04 -3.29
CA VAL A 118 -2.97 -21.30 -1.99
C VAL A 118 -3.95 -22.19 -1.23
N LEU A 119 -3.70 -23.48 -1.23
CA LEU A 119 -4.57 -24.50 -0.65
C LEU A 119 -4.18 -24.76 0.80
N ASP A 120 -5.14 -24.68 1.72
CA ASP A 120 -5.08 -25.31 3.04
C ASP A 120 -6.30 -26.23 3.17
N PRO A 121 -6.13 -27.56 3.15
CA PRO A 121 -7.24 -28.52 3.23
C PRO A 121 -8.07 -28.40 4.52
N GLU A 122 -7.48 -27.85 5.58
CA GLU A 122 -8.13 -27.68 6.88
C GLU A 122 -8.75 -26.28 7.06
N ASP A 123 -8.67 -25.41 6.01
CA ASP A 123 -9.17 -24.05 6.08
C ASP A 123 -10.71 -24.00 6.10
N PRO A 124 -11.34 -23.46 7.17
CA PRO A 124 -12.79 -23.25 7.20
C PRO A 124 -13.32 -22.39 6.06
N ILE A 125 -12.51 -21.47 5.51
CA ILE A 125 -12.89 -20.61 4.38
C ILE A 125 -13.07 -21.44 3.10
N ALA A 126 -12.28 -22.45 2.89
CA ALA A 126 -12.44 -23.38 1.76
C ALA A 126 -13.85 -24.03 1.74
N THR A 127 -14.48 -24.13 2.92
CA THR A 127 -15.81 -24.75 3.08
C THR A 127 -16.94 -23.73 3.26
N PHE A 128 -16.64 -22.49 3.66
CA PHE A 128 -17.63 -21.55 4.20
C PHE A 128 -18.63 -20.99 3.18
N ARG A 129 -18.31 -20.87 1.91
CA ARG A 129 -19.23 -20.24 0.93
C ARG A 129 -19.50 -21.01 -0.35
N GLY A 130 -18.94 -22.21 -0.52
CA GLY A 130 -19.15 -23.02 -1.73
C GLY A 130 -18.67 -22.36 -3.04
N GLN A 131 -18.00 -21.22 -2.96
CA GLN A 131 -17.57 -20.42 -4.10
C GLN A 131 -16.13 -20.69 -4.52
N ASN A 132 -15.31 -21.23 -3.62
CA ASN A 132 -13.93 -21.61 -3.91
C ASN A 132 -13.85 -23.11 -4.22
N ARG A 133 -14.52 -23.52 -5.29
CA ARG A 133 -14.45 -24.90 -5.79
C ARG A 133 -13.95 -24.90 -7.22
N LEU A 134 -13.10 -25.86 -7.53
CA LEU A 134 -12.76 -26.18 -8.91
C LEU A 134 -14.00 -26.70 -9.64
N LEU A 135 -13.94 -26.77 -10.97
CA LEU A 135 -15.05 -27.28 -11.80
C LEU A 135 -15.50 -28.70 -11.43
N ASP A 136 -14.61 -29.50 -10.86
CA ASP A 136 -14.88 -30.87 -10.35
C ASP A 136 -15.46 -30.89 -8.93
N GLY A 137 -15.70 -29.71 -8.32
CA GLY A 137 -16.24 -29.58 -6.97
C GLY A 137 -15.20 -29.68 -5.85
N THR A 138 -13.92 -29.86 -6.17
CA THR A 138 -12.85 -29.87 -5.16
C THR A 138 -12.72 -28.51 -4.49
N PRO A 139 -12.67 -28.41 -3.14
CA PRO A 139 -12.40 -27.15 -2.45
C PRO A 139 -11.05 -26.58 -2.93
N CYS A 140 -11.05 -25.32 -3.32
CA CYS A 140 -9.83 -24.60 -3.66
C CYS A 140 -9.58 -23.48 -2.65
N GLY A 141 -8.30 -23.17 -2.41
CA GLY A 141 -7.87 -22.12 -1.50
C GLY A 141 -8.08 -20.72 -2.08
N LEU A 142 -7.27 -19.78 -1.61
CA LEU A 142 -7.30 -18.39 -2.06
C LEU A 142 -6.66 -18.26 -3.45
N PRO A 143 -7.29 -17.51 -4.38
CA PRO A 143 -6.70 -17.27 -5.68
C PRO A 143 -5.54 -16.30 -5.57
N PHE A 144 -4.42 -16.64 -6.20
CA PHE A 144 -3.25 -15.79 -6.32
C PHE A 144 -2.84 -15.64 -7.78
N LYS A 145 -2.63 -14.39 -8.23
CA LYS A 145 -2.12 -14.09 -9.57
C LYS A 145 -0.62 -13.83 -9.50
N PRO A 146 0.22 -14.63 -10.15
CA PRO A 146 1.65 -14.37 -10.24
C PRO A 146 1.94 -13.04 -10.94
N SER A 147 3.02 -12.38 -10.54
CA SER A 147 3.52 -11.16 -11.20
C SER A 147 3.98 -11.47 -12.62
N THR A 148 3.75 -10.52 -13.53
CA THR A 148 4.41 -10.49 -14.84
C THR A 148 5.68 -9.67 -14.76
N GLY A 149 6.51 -9.77 -15.78
CA GLY A 149 7.78 -9.06 -15.85
C GLY A 149 8.66 -9.64 -16.96
N ASP A 150 9.93 -9.32 -16.91
CA ASP A 150 10.91 -9.72 -17.89
C ASP A 150 12.12 -10.39 -17.26
N PHE A 151 12.87 -11.13 -18.09
CA PHE A 151 14.15 -11.71 -17.68
C PHE A 151 15.29 -10.73 -17.99
N VAL A 152 15.97 -10.27 -16.96
CA VAL A 152 17.19 -9.45 -17.06
C VAL A 152 18.36 -10.30 -16.61
N ASP A 153 19.35 -10.48 -17.46
CA ASP A 153 20.53 -11.34 -17.22
C ASP A 153 20.17 -12.77 -16.75
N GLY A 154 19.05 -13.30 -17.26
CA GLY A 154 18.57 -14.63 -16.96
C GLY A 154 17.79 -14.79 -15.65
N VAL A 155 17.60 -13.72 -14.89
CA VAL A 155 16.79 -13.67 -13.67
C VAL A 155 15.48 -12.95 -13.94
N PHE A 156 14.36 -13.46 -13.43
CA PHE A 156 13.08 -12.80 -13.56
C PHE A 156 12.99 -11.56 -12.69
N HIS A 157 12.55 -10.45 -13.27
CA HIS A 157 12.24 -9.18 -12.61
C HIS A 157 10.75 -8.89 -12.72
N PRO A 158 10.03 -8.68 -11.61
CA PRO A 158 8.64 -8.25 -11.67
C PRO A 158 8.49 -6.92 -12.39
N GLY A 159 7.44 -6.78 -13.19
CA GLY A 159 7.13 -5.56 -13.91
C GLY A 159 6.38 -4.54 -13.07
N THR A 160 6.41 -3.28 -13.50
CA THR A 160 5.60 -2.19 -12.96
C THR A 160 5.11 -1.27 -14.06
N LEU A 161 3.89 -0.74 -13.89
CA LEU A 161 3.31 0.31 -14.74
C LEU A 161 3.50 1.71 -14.14
N ALA A 162 3.96 1.82 -12.90
CA ALA A 162 4.31 3.10 -12.30
C ALA A 162 5.77 3.47 -12.62
N SER A 163 6.06 4.76 -12.70
CA SER A 163 7.43 5.25 -12.81
C SER A 163 8.21 4.97 -11.52
N GLY A 164 9.52 4.91 -11.60
CA GLY A 164 10.38 4.78 -10.43
C GLY A 164 10.56 6.08 -9.63
N TYR A 165 9.97 7.19 -10.09
CA TYR A 165 10.06 8.50 -9.49
C TYR A 165 8.85 8.80 -8.59
N LEU A 166 8.92 9.87 -7.81
CA LEU A 166 7.80 10.39 -7.03
C LEU A 166 7.15 11.52 -7.83
N ASP A 167 6.32 11.16 -8.80
CA ASP A 167 5.82 12.07 -9.83
C ASP A 167 4.30 12.06 -10.02
N LEU A 168 3.59 11.47 -9.06
CA LEU A 168 2.14 11.32 -9.09
C LEU A 168 1.65 10.54 -10.32
N THR A 169 2.39 9.48 -10.72
CA THR A 169 1.96 8.56 -11.78
C THR A 169 0.52 8.08 -11.56
N GLN A 170 0.12 7.83 -10.29
CA GLN A 170 -1.24 7.39 -9.94
C GLN A 170 -2.32 8.44 -10.17
N VAL A 171 -1.96 9.71 -10.33
CA VAL A 171 -2.91 10.80 -10.65
C VAL A 171 -2.97 11.07 -12.14
N TYR A 172 -1.81 11.13 -12.81
CA TYR A 172 -1.71 11.62 -14.19
C TYR A 172 -1.68 10.51 -15.25
N GLY A 173 -1.31 9.29 -14.87
CA GLY A 173 -1.09 8.16 -15.76
C GLY A 173 0.22 8.25 -16.54
N PRO A 174 0.92 7.11 -16.73
CA PRO A 174 2.17 7.08 -17.50
C PRO A 174 1.93 6.99 -18.99
N GLU A 175 0.75 6.58 -19.43
CA GLU A 175 0.40 6.36 -20.83
C GLU A 175 -0.31 7.58 -21.43
N ALA A 176 0.04 7.94 -22.68
CA ALA A 176 -0.58 9.06 -23.38
C ALA A 176 -2.11 8.94 -23.47
N GLU A 177 -2.63 7.72 -23.75
CA GLU A 177 -4.08 7.47 -23.84
C GLU A 177 -4.78 7.78 -22.50
N THR A 178 -4.21 7.33 -21.38
CA THR A 178 -4.73 7.61 -20.04
C THR A 178 -4.71 9.10 -19.75
N HIS A 179 -3.58 9.75 -20.02
CA HIS A 179 -3.40 11.17 -19.84
C HIS A 179 -4.41 12.02 -20.64
N GLU A 180 -4.58 11.73 -21.93
CA GLU A 180 -5.55 12.40 -22.78
C GLU A 180 -6.99 12.21 -22.29
N ALA A 181 -7.33 11.02 -21.83
CA ALA A 181 -8.66 10.73 -21.28
C ALA A 181 -8.97 11.53 -20.02
N LEU A 182 -7.95 11.84 -19.20
CA LEU A 182 -8.10 12.59 -17.94
C LEU A 182 -8.09 14.12 -18.13
N ARG A 183 -7.57 14.65 -19.26
CA ARG A 183 -7.44 16.09 -19.53
C ARG A 183 -8.75 16.73 -19.95
N GLU A 184 -9.06 17.92 -19.42
CA GLU A 184 -10.14 18.79 -19.90
C GLU A 184 -9.76 19.49 -21.20
N PHE A 185 -8.47 19.72 -21.44
CA PHE A 185 -7.92 20.55 -22.53
C PHE A 185 -8.41 21.99 -22.51
N ALA A 186 -8.67 22.53 -21.34
CA ALA A 186 -9.06 23.90 -21.10
C ALA A 186 -8.51 24.41 -19.78
N GLY A 187 -7.66 25.45 -19.83
CA GLY A 187 -7.08 26.09 -18.65
C GLY A 187 -6.17 25.17 -17.84
N GLY A 188 -5.55 24.18 -18.48
CA GLY A 188 -4.62 23.24 -17.85
C GLY A 188 -5.24 22.26 -16.86
N ARG A 189 -6.55 22.04 -16.90
CA ARG A 189 -7.28 21.25 -15.91
C ARG A 189 -7.41 19.77 -16.27
N LEU A 190 -7.54 18.95 -15.23
CA LEU A 190 -8.08 17.59 -15.31
C LEU A 190 -9.61 17.65 -15.32
N LYS A 191 -10.26 16.71 -16.03
CA LYS A 191 -11.72 16.61 -16.13
C LYS A 191 -12.36 16.44 -14.75
N ALA A 192 -13.27 17.35 -14.42
CA ALA A 192 -14.09 17.32 -13.22
C ALA A 192 -15.53 16.95 -13.56
N GLU A 193 -16.14 16.17 -12.70
CA GLU A 193 -17.58 15.84 -12.79
C GLU A 193 -18.33 16.24 -11.54
N HIS A 194 -19.60 16.56 -11.75
CA HIS A 194 -20.63 16.71 -10.73
C HIS A 194 -21.48 15.44 -10.71
N TYR A 195 -21.41 14.70 -9.62
CA TYR A 195 -22.09 13.44 -9.47
C TYR A 195 -23.37 13.64 -8.66
N VAL A 196 -24.52 13.44 -9.33
CA VAL A 196 -25.84 13.45 -8.70
C VAL A 196 -26.52 12.13 -8.99
N GLY A 197 -26.98 11.45 -7.99
CA GLY A 197 -27.63 10.15 -8.19
C GLY A 197 -28.01 9.45 -6.91
N GLU A 198 -28.23 8.16 -7.06
CA GLU A 198 -28.64 7.29 -5.97
C GLU A 198 -27.78 6.03 -5.99
N ALA A 199 -27.13 5.72 -4.88
CA ALA A 199 -26.44 4.45 -4.68
C ALA A 199 -27.35 3.45 -4.00
N MET A 200 -27.44 2.24 -4.57
CA MET A 200 -28.13 1.10 -3.96
C MET A 200 -27.12 0.12 -3.40
N TYR A 201 -27.32 -0.27 -2.15
CA TYR A 201 -26.53 -1.33 -1.53
C TYR A 201 -27.45 -2.27 -0.75
N ARG A 202 -26.98 -3.47 -0.54
CA ARG A 202 -27.73 -4.52 0.12
C ARG A 202 -27.24 -4.69 1.55
N THR A 203 -28.11 -4.51 2.52
CA THR A 203 -27.86 -4.86 3.91
C THR A 203 -28.53 -6.20 4.23
N GLU A 204 -28.24 -6.75 5.40
CA GLU A 204 -28.96 -7.94 5.92
C GLU A 204 -30.46 -7.70 6.09
N PHE A 205 -30.89 -6.43 6.22
CA PHE A 205 -32.30 -6.01 6.35
C PHE A 205 -32.94 -5.66 4.99
N GLY A 206 -32.24 -5.80 3.88
CA GLY A 206 -32.69 -5.53 2.53
C GLY A 206 -31.95 -4.42 1.80
N PRO A 207 -32.41 -4.04 0.61
CA PRO A 207 -31.79 -2.98 -0.16
C PRO A 207 -32.01 -1.61 0.49
N VAL A 208 -30.97 -0.83 0.61
CA VAL A 208 -31.03 0.57 1.06
C VAL A 208 -30.58 1.45 -0.10
N LYS A 209 -31.32 2.54 -0.32
CA LYS A 209 -31.07 3.54 -1.33
C LYS A 209 -30.68 4.85 -0.67
N LYS A 210 -29.59 5.48 -1.12
CA LYS A 210 -29.12 6.77 -0.63
C LYS A 210 -28.76 7.67 -1.80
N GLU A 211 -29.10 8.93 -1.66
CA GLU A 211 -28.76 9.97 -2.62
C GLU A 211 -27.36 10.51 -2.37
N PHE A 212 -26.69 10.95 -3.44
CA PHE A 212 -25.45 11.71 -3.40
C PHE A 212 -25.53 12.90 -4.37
N ASP A 213 -24.87 13.98 -3.99
CA ASP A 213 -24.75 15.22 -4.75
C ASP A 213 -23.36 15.78 -4.41
N VAL A 214 -22.36 15.48 -5.25
CA VAL A 214 -20.95 15.80 -4.97
C VAL A 214 -20.31 16.40 -6.19
N GLU A 215 -19.82 17.61 -6.04
CA GLU A 215 -19.12 18.36 -7.09
C GLU A 215 -17.59 18.18 -7.03
N ASN A 216 -16.96 18.51 -8.14
CA ASN A 216 -15.52 18.61 -8.26
C ASN A 216 -14.79 17.32 -7.88
N LEU A 217 -15.23 16.20 -8.46
CA LEU A 217 -14.59 14.89 -8.40
C LEU A 217 -13.89 14.57 -9.73
N PRO A 218 -12.88 13.68 -9.73
CA PRO A 218 -12.31 13.16 -10.97
C PRO A 218 -13.39 12.54 -11.86
N ALA A 219 -13.21 12.61 -13.17
CA ALA A 219 -14.17 12.07 -14.13
C ALA A 219 -14.40 10.57 -13.94
N SER A 220 -15.61 10.13 -14.27
CA SER A 220 -16.02 8.73 -14.16
C SER A 220 -15.42 7.86 -15.26
N ARG A 221 -15.47 6.55 -15.05
CA ARG A 221 -15.16 5.56 -16.08
C ARG A 221 -16.08 5.72 -17.31
N ALA A 222 -17.32 6.15 -17.11
CA ALA A 222 -18.25 6.40 -18.23
C ALA A 222 -17.80 7.55 -19.12
N THR A 223 -17.24 8.60 -18.51
CA THR A 223 -16.75 9.79 -19.24
C THR A 223 -15.39 9.56 -19.88
N THR A 224 -14.47 8.93 -19.15
CA THR A 224 -13.09 8.74 -19.62
C THR A 224 -12.92 7.52 -20.52
N GLY A 225 -13.77 6.51 -20.40
CA GLY A 225 -13.60 5.21 -21.06
C GLY A 225 -12.42 4.39 -20.54
N LEU A 226 -11.70 4.88 -19.53
CA LEU A 226 -10.51 4.22 -19.00
C LEU A 226 -10.85 2.87 -18.38
N LYS A 227 -9.91 1.96 -18.52
CA LYS A 227 -9.96 0.67 -17.84
C LYS A 227 -9.71 0.87 -16.36
N VAL A 228 -10.40 0.09 -15.55
CA VAL A 228 -10.23 0.05 -14.08
C VAL A 228 -9.88 -1.37 -13.68
N ASP A 229 -9.39 -1.53 -12.46
CA ASP A 229 -9.14 -2.88 -11.91
C ASP A 229 -10.39 -3.75 -12.06
N SER A 230 -10.17 -5.03 -12.37
CA SER A 230 -11.25 -6.00 -12.65
C SER A 230 -12.25 -6.14 -11.48
N SER A 231 -11.83 -5.79 -10.28
CA SER A 231 -12.70 -5.78 -9.08
C SER A 231 -13.82 -4.75 -9.19
N PHE A 232 -13.58 -3.65 -9.91
CA PHE A 232 -14.54 -2.55 -10.08
C PHE A 232 -15.32 -2.61 -11.40
N ALA A 233 -14.94 -3.50 -12.30
CA ALA A 233 -15.57 -3.61 -13.61
C ALA A 233 -17.09 -3.94 -13.55
N ARG A 234 -17.55 -4.48 -12.41
CA ARG A 234 -18.96 -4.82 -12.16
C ARG A 234 -19.79 -3.66 -11.61
N LEU A 235 -19.12 -2.58 -11.13
CA LEU A 235 -19.82 -1.41 -10.63
C LEU A 235 -20.33 -0.54 -11.78
N PRO A 236 -21.39 0.28 -11.56
CA PRO A 236 -21.84 1.24 -12.57
C PRO A 236 -20.71 2.14 -13.01
N ALA A 237 -20.48 2.26 -14.31
CA ALA A 237 -19.38 3.04 -14.87
C ALA A 237 -19.45 4.54 -14.48
N THR A 238 -20.66 5.02 -14.21
CA THR A 238 -20.94 6.39 -13.74
C THR A 238 -20.62 6.61 -12.27
N GLU A 239 -20.30 5.59 -11.52
CA GLU A 239 -20.02 5.67 -10.08
C GLU A 239 -18.56 5.32 -9.73
N VAL A 240 -17.75 4.97 -10.71
CA VAL A 240 -16.33 4.65 -10.54
C VAL A 240 -15.50 5.81 -11.04
N VAL A 241 -14.84 6.53 -10.14
CA VAL A 241 -13.90 7.60 -10.49
C VAL A 241 -12.62 7.01 -11.09
N THR A 242 -12.02 7.74 -12.00
CA THR A 242 -10.79 7.34 -12.69
C THR A 242 -9.64 8.29 -12.41
N ALA A 243 -8.44 7.77 -12.42
CA ALA A 243 -7.20 8.53 -12.31
C ALA A 243 -6.12 7.85 -13.15
N GLY A 244 -4.88 8.24 -13.00
CA GLY A 244 -3.75 7.62 -13.68
C GLY A 244 -3.55 6.14 -13.36
N ASP A 245 -3.90 5.72 -12.14
CA ASP A 245 -3.86 4.32 -11.70
C ASP A 245 -5.25 3.68 -11.82
N PRO A 246 -5.36 2.49 -12.44
CA PRO A 246 -6.63 1.77 -12.58
C PRO A 246 -7.25 1.34 -11.24
N ARG A 247 -6.49 1.38 -10.13
CA ARG A 247 -6.94 1.08 -8.76
C ARG A 247 -7.46 2.30 -8.00
N ALA A 248 -7.61 3.46 -8.62
CA ALA A 248 -8.05 4.72 -7.97
C ALA A 248 -9.32 4.58 -7.12
N SER A 249 -10.19 3.64 -7.46
CA SER A 249 -11.42 3.31 -6.73
C SER A 249 -11.33 2.07 -5.84
N GLU A 250 -10.12 1.57 -5.53
CA GLU A 250 -9.91 0.32 -4.77
C GLU A 250 -10.57 0.34 -3.39
N ASN A 251 -10.49 1.46 -2.72
CA ASN A 251 -11.24 1.73 -1.49
C ASN A 251 -11.51 3.23 -1.37
N ILE A 252 -12.50 3.58 -0.58
CA ILE A 252 -12.93 4.98 -0.42
C ILE A 252 -11.80 5.89 0.09
N GLY A 253 -10.95 5.40 0.99
CA GLY A 253 -9.85 6.19 1.53
C GLY A 253 -8.81 6.54 0.48
N LEU A 254 -8.43 5.59 -0.37
CA LEU A 254 -7.55 5.84 -1.52
C LEU A 254 -8.20 6.81 -2.49
N THR A 255 -9.50 6.61 -2.80
CA THR A 255 -10.25 7.54 -3.66
C THR A 255 -10.22 8.97 -3.14
N LEU A 256 -10.32 9.17 -1.81
CA LEU A 256 -10.21 10.49 -1.20
C LEU A 256 -8.82 11.11 -1.34
N MET A 257 -7.75 10.31 -1.31
CA MET A 257 -6.40 10.81 -1.63
C MET A 257 -6.29 11.22 -3.11
N GLN A 258 -6.87 10.44 -4.04
CA GLN A 258 -6.93 10.82 -5.45
C GLN A 258 -7.71 12.13 -5.66
N ILE A 259 -8.85 12.30 -5.01
CA ILE A 259 -9.65 13.53 -5.05
C ILE A 259 -8.85 14.72 -4.52
N LEU A 260 -8.09 14.54 -3.45
CA LEU A 260 -7.28 15.60 -2.85
C LEU A 260 -6.25 16.17 -3.83
N PHE A 261 -5.44 15.30 -4.46
CA PHE A 261 -4.40 15.73 -5.39
C PHE A 261 -4.96 16.15 -6.75
N PHE A 262 -6.08 15.59 -7.19
CA PHE A 262 -6.84 16.06 -8.33
C PHE A 262 -7.33 17.52 -8.13
N ARG A 263 -7.93 17.81 -6.97
CA ARG A 263 -8.40 19.17 -6.62
C ARG A 263 -7.24 20.15 -6.49
N GLU A 264 -6.11 19.72 -5.93
CA GLU A 264 -4.91 20.57 -5.84
C GLU A 264 -4.38 20.94 -7.21
N HIS A 265 -4.30 19.98 -8.15
CA HIS A 265 -3.90 20.27 -9.52
C HIS A 265 -4.83 21.31 -10.17
N ASN A 266 -6.14 21.09 -10.12
CA ASN A 266 -7.12 21.98 -10.74
C ASN A 266 -7.14 23.38 -10.08
N TRP A 267 -6.95 23.45 -8.77
CA TRP A 267 -6.80 24.71 -8.05
C TRP A 267 -5.56 25.48 -8.53
N ARG A 268 -4.42 24.81 -8.65
CA ARG A 268 -3.18 25.42 -9.16
C ARG A 268 -3.32 25.89 -10.60
N ALA A 269 -3.91 25.09 -11.46
CA ALA A 269 -4.18 25.46 -12.83
C ALA A 269 -5.03 26.74 -12.90
N ALA A 270 -6.07 26.86 -12.07
CA ALA A 270 -6.90 28.04 -12.02
C ALA A 270 -6.15 29.30 -11.50
N GLN A 271 -5.26 29.14 -10.51
CA GLN A 271 -4.42 30.25 -10.03
C GLN A 271 -3.43 30.73 -11.11
N LEU A 272 -2.83 29.79 -11.83
CA LEU A 272 -1.89 30.08 -12.91
C LEU A 272 -2.58 30.75 -14.10
N GLU A 273 -3.78 30.30 -14.48
CA GLU A 273 -4.58 30.93 -15.54
C GLU A 273 -4.91 32.41 -15.22
N GLN A 274 -5.21 32.69 -13.94
CA GLN A 274 -5.44 34.09 -13.51
C GLN A 274 -4.16 34.92 -13.51
N ALA A 275 -3.04 34.35 -13.13
CA ALA A 275 -1.75 35.06 -13.08
C ALA A 275 -1.12 35.21 -14.47
N HIS A 276 -1.37 34.30 -15.39
CA HIS A 276 -0.77 34.19 -16.71
C HIS A 276 -1.84 33.92 -17.79
N PRO A 277 -2.71 34.91 -18.08
CA PRO A 277 -3.83 34.73 -19.00
C PRO A 277 -3.39 34.52 -20.47
N ASP A 278 -2.12 34.70 -20.77
CA ASP A 278 -1.48 34.47 -22.06
C ASP A 278 -0.88 33.06 -22.23
N TRP A 279 -0.86 32.25 -21.18
CA TRP A 279 -0.37 30.87 -21.26
C TRP A 279 -1.40 29.97 -21.94
N ASP A 280 -0.91 29.08 -22.78
CA ASP A 280 -1.76 28.05 -23.39
C ASP A 280 -2.11 26.93 -22.39
N ASP A 281 -3.04 26.09 -22.78
CA ASP A 281 -3.56 24.99 -21.96
C ASP A 281 -2.44 24.02 -21.52
N GLU A 282 -1.52 23.70 -22.42
CA GLU A 282 -0.43 22.76 -22.11
C GLU A 282 0.57 23.37 -21.11
N THR A 283 0.92 24.62 -21.27
CA THR A 283 1.80 25.34 -20.32
C THR A 283 1.15 25.40 -18.95
N LEU A 284 -0.13 25.76 -18.85
CA LEU A 284 -0.88 25.79 -17.60
C LEU A 284 -0.93 24.42 -16.94
N PHE A 285 -1.16 23.36 -17.72
CA PHE A 285 -1.18 22.00 -17.21
C PHE A 285 0.18 21.58 -16.64
N GLN A 286 1.25 21.75 -17.41
CA GLN A 286 2.58 21.30 -16.98
C GLN A 286 3.08 22.10 -15.75
N GLU A 287 2.78 23.38 -15.68
CA GLU A 287 3.13 24.21 -14.53
C GLU A 287 2.31 23.86 -13.28
N ALA A 288 1.02 23.54 -13.44
CA ALA A 288 0.19 23.04 -12.33
C ALA A 288 0.67 21.65 -11.85
N ARG A 289 0.98 20.73 -12.79
CA ARG A 289 1.50 19.40 -12.50
C ARG A 289 2.83 19.49 -11.76
N ARG A 290 3.78 20.29 -12.21
CA ARG A 290 5.09 20.48 -11.58
C ARG A 290 4.96 20.89 -10.11
N ARG A 291 4.06 21.86 -9.82
CA ARG A 291 3.81 22.35 -8.46
C ARG A 291 3.08 21.33 -7.59
N THR A 292 2.16 20.58 -8.15
CA THR A 292 1.43 19.53 -7.41
C THR A 292 2.38 18.40 -7.04
N ILE A 293 3.29 18.00 -7.94
CA ILE A 293 4.34 17.01 -7.66
C ILE A 293 5.28 17.53 -6.56
N ALA A 294 5.68 18.81 -6.60
CA ALA A 294 6.53 19.40 -5.59
C ALA A 294 5.90 19.37 -4.19
N VAL A 295 4.60 19.67 -4.09
CA VAL A 295 3.84 19.53 -2.82
C VAL A 295 3.80 18.09 -2.35
N TRP A 296 3.53 17.14 -3.24
CA TRP A 296 3.56 15.72 -2.92
C TRP A 296 4.92 15.28 -2.34
N GLN A 297 6.02 15.63 -3.03
CA GLN A 297 7.38 15.31 -2.59
C GLN A 297 7.71 15.93 -1.23
N HIS A 298 7.33 17.19 -1.02
CA HIS A 298 7.52 17.90 0.24
C HIS A 298 6.74 17.24 1.38
N LEU A 299 5.43 17.06 1.24
CA LEU A 299 4.58 16.46 2.28
C LEU A 299 5.02 15.04 2.66
N LEU A 300 5.47 14.28 1.68
CA LEU A 300 6.01 12.93 1.91
C LEU A 300 7.25 12.97 2.81
N PHE A 301 8.26 13.78 2.46
CA PHE A 301 9.54 13.77 3.15
C PHE A 301 9.55 14.56 4.46
N ASP A 302 8.84 15.68 4.51
CA ASP A 302 8.94 16.61 5.64
C ASP A 302 7.81 16.44 6.66
N GLU A 303 6.69 15.78 6.31
CA GLU A 303 5.60 15.52 7.25
C GLU A 303 5.30 14.03 7.46
N TRP A 304 5.02 13.28 6.39
CA TRP A 304 4.53 11.91 6.53
C TRP A 304 5.61 10.97 7.08
N LEU A 305 6.82 11.00 6.50
CA LEU A 305 7.91 10.14 6.97
C LEU A 305 8.28 10.38 8.44
N PRO A 306 8.43 11.64 8.92
CA PRO A 306 8.64 11.89 10.35
C PRO A 306 7.47 11.44 11.23
N ALA A 307 6.23 11.66 10.77
CA ALA A 307 5.05 11.29 11.54
C ALA A 307 4.90 9.77 11.71
N VAL A 308 5.17 8.99 10.65
CA VAL A 308 4.97 7.54 10.67
C VAL A 308 6.19 6.80 11.23
N PHE A 309 7.40 7.24 10.90
CA PHE A 309 8.63 6.49 11.20
C PHE A 309 9.56 7.19 12.19
N GLY A 310 9.14 8.35 12.72
CA GLY A 310 9.87 9.05 13.77
C GLY A 310 11.15 9.78 13.31
N PRO A 311 11.85 10.43 14.25
CA PRO A 311 12.99 11.29 13.95
C PRO A 311 14.23 10.52 13.43
N ASP A 312 14.34 9.23 13.73
CA ASP A 312 15.44 8.41 13.23
C ASP A 312 15.37 8.22 11.71
N MET A 313 14.16 8.12 11.16
CA MET A 313 13.94 8.08 9.70
C MET A 313 14.46 9.34 9.02
N VAL A 314 14.15 10.52 9.55
CA VAL A 314 14.63 11.82 9.01
C VAL A 314 16.16 11.86 9.00
N LYS A 315 16.78 11.41 10.09
CA LYS A 315 18.24 11.34 10.21
C LYS A 315 18.86 10.40 9.16
N ARG A 316 18.21 9.27 8.86
CA ARG A 316 18.67 8.29 7.85
C ARG A 316 18.56 8.81 6.43
N LEU A 317 17.48 9.50 6.13
CA LEU A 317 17.30 10.16 4.83
C LEU A 317 18.38 11.22 4.58
N GLY A 318 18.79 11.92 5.63
CA GLY A 318 19.74 13.03 5.53
C GLY A 318 19.20 14.20 4.70
N PRO A 319 19.94 15.30 4.62
CA PRO A 319 19.58 16.43 3.76
C PRO A 319 19.66 16.06 2.28
N TYR A 320 18.90 16.77 1.43
CA TYR A 320 19.06 16.65 -0.01
C TYR A 320 20.46 17.13 -0.43
N SER A 321 21.13 16.37 -1.24
CA SER A 321 22.53 16.64 -1.67
C SER A 321 22.66 16.94 -3.17
N GLY A 322 21.53 17.08 -3.88
CA GLY A 322 21.51 17.31 -5.32
C GLY A 322 21.23 16.04 -6.13
N TYR A 323 21.03 16.24 -7.42
CA TYR A 323 20.79 15.17 -8.39
C TYR A 323 22.05 14.32 -8.59
N ASP A 324 21.86 13.00 -8.60
CA ASP A 324 22.91 12.01 -8.86
C ASP A 324 22.48 11.11 -10.04
N GLU A 325 23.06 11.35 -11.22
CA GLU A 325 22.75 10.58 -12.43
C GLU A 325 23.15 9.09 -12.35
N THR A 326 23.97 8.71 -11.37
CA THR A 326 24.36 7.31 -11.13
C THR A 326 23.40 6.56 -10.24
N ALA A 327 22.49 7.27 -9.56
CA ALA A 327 21.50 6.66 -8.69
C ALA A 327 20.45 5.89 -9.50
N ASN A 328 20.15 4.66 -9.08
CA ASN A 328 19.16 3.83 -9.75
C ASN A 328 17.74 4.26 -9.38
N ALA A 329 16.98 4.80 -10.33
CA ALA A 329 15.60 5.24 -10.13
C ALA A 329 14.57 4.10 -10.07
N MET A 330 14.93 2.86 -10.46
CA MET A 330 14.01 1.73 -10.47
C MET A 330 13.49 1.44 -9.06
N THR A 331 12.19 1.24 -8.91
CA THR A 331 11.60 0.75 -7.65
C THR A 331 12.15 -0.63 -7.32
N SER A 332 12.52 -0.86 -6.07
CA SER A 332 13.06 -2.15 -5.66
C SER A 332 11.96 -3.12 -5.19
N VAL A 333 12.15 -4.41 -5.48
CA VAL A 333 11.26 -5.48 -5.01
C VAL A 333 11.07 -5.47 -3.49
N PRO A 334 12.12 -5.28 -2.64
CA PRO A 334 11.93 -5.18 -1.19
C PRO A 334 11.04 -4.00 -0.77
N PHE A 335 11.17 -2.85 -1.41
CA PHE A 335 10.34 -1.69 -1.12
C PHE A 335 8.88 -1.95 -1.49
N ALA A 336 8.62 -2.31 -2.75
CA ALA A 336 7.28 -2.52 -3.29
C ALA A 336 6.53 -3.70 -2.65
N THR A 337 7.27 -4.78 -2.34
CA THR A 337 6.68 -6.06 -1.93
C THR A 337 6.66 -6.26 -0.42
N LEU A 338 7.51 -5.55 0.33
CA LEU A 338 7.60 -5.68 1.79
C LEU A 338 7.31 -4.37 2.52
N ALA A 339 8.16 -3.35 2.31
CA ALA A 339 8.24 -2.25 3.25
C ALA A 339 6.95 -1.43 3.31
N LEU A 340 6.33 -1.08 2.18
CA LEU A 340 5.07 -0.34 2.17
C LEU A 340 3.85 -1.19 2.58
N ARG A 341 3.97 -2.52 2.56
CA ARG A 341 2.87 -3.42 2.94
C ARG A 341 2.62 -3.49 4.44
N PHE A 342 3.44 -2.82 5.28
CA PHE A 342 3.10 -2.64 6.70
C PHE A 342 1.73 -1.99 6.87
N GLY A 343 1.31 -1.16 5.91
CA GLY A 343 -0.01 -0.53 5.87
C GLY A 343 -1.16 -1.53 5.96
N HIS A 344 -1.01 -2.75 5.45
CA HIS A 344 -2.02 -3.81 5.58
C HIS A 344 -2.24 -4.18 7.05
N SER A 345 -1.17 -4.29 7.86
CA SER A 345 -1.29 -4.52 9.30
C SER A 345 -1.86 -3.30 10.04
N ALA A 346 -1.55 -2.08 9.57
CA ALA A 346 -2.01 -0.84 10.17
C ALA A 346 -3.49 -0.50 9.86
N LEU A 347 -4.12 -1.18 8.90
CA LEU A 347 -5.51 -0.92 8.54
C LEU A 347 -6.46 -1.18 9.70
N HIS A 348 -7.30 -0.17 10.00
CA HIS A 348 -8.35 -0.23 10.99
C HIS A 348 -9.67 0.25 10.38
N PRO A 349 -10.81 -0.39 10.67
CA PRO A 349 -12.11 0.13 10.27
C PRO A 349 -12.35 1.52 10.85
N TYR A 350 -12.92 2.41 10.07
CA TYR A 350 -13.31 3.73 10.53
C TYR A 350 -14.76 4.04 10.18
N ALA A 351 -15.40 4.82 11.02
CA ALA A 351 -16.79 5.23 10.85
C ALA A 351 -16.87 6.70 10.42
N PRO A 352 -17.71 7.05 9.43
CA PRO A 352 -17.94 8.44 9.02
C PRO A 352 -18.44 9.29 10.19
N ARG A 353 -17.98 10.55 10.26
CA ARG A 353 -18.40 11.48 11.30
C ARG A 353 -18.82 12.82 10.70
N ASP A 354 -19.87 13.42 11.26
CA ASP A 354 -20.26 14.79 10.90
C ASP A 354 -19.34 15.85 11.54
N ALA A 355 -19.65 17.13 11.33
CA ALA A 355 -18.85 18.23 11.87
C ALA A 355 -18.89 18.31 13.41
N SER A 356 -19.87 17.71 14.06
CA SER A 356 -19.97 17.67 15.53
C SER A 356 -19.18 16.50 16.13
N GLY A 357 -18.66 15.60 15.29
CA GLY A 357 -18.02 14.36 15.71
C GLY A 357 -18.99 13.21 15.93
N ALA A 358 -20.29 13.45 15.78
CA ALA A 358 -21.27 12.39 15.85
C ALA A 358 -21.18 11.46 14.63
N LEU A 359 -21.54 10.20 14.81
CA LEU A 359 -21.57 9.25 13.70
C LEU A 359 -22.53 9.74 12.61
N SER A 360 -22.03 9.88 11.40
CA SER A 360 -22.79 10.35 10.24
C SER A 360 -23.65 9.23 9.67
N LEU A 361 -24.66 8.80 10.45
CA LEU A 361 -25.60 7.77 10.05
C LEU A 361 -26.99 8.38 9.93
N HIS A 362 -27.61 8.23 8.76
CA HIS A 362 -29.00 8.60 8.61
C HIS A 362 -29.88 7.63 9.39
N SER A 363 -30.93 8.19 10.05
CA SER A 363 -31.98 7.41 10.71
C SER A 363 -32.55 6.37 9.75
N GLY A 364 -32.48 5.09 10.13
CA GLY A 364 -32.95 3.95 9.32
C GLY A 364 -31.87 3.00 8.87
N HIS A 365 -30.59 3.27 9.18
CA HIS A 365 -29.57 2.24 9.05
C HIS A 365 -29.77 1.17 10.14
N PRO A 366 -29.67 -0.14 9.81
CA PRO A 366 -29.70 -1.19 10.83
C PRO A 366 -28.64 -0.90 11.89
N ALA A 367 -28.96 -1.30 13.10
CA ALA A 367 -28.11 -1.06 14.27
C ALA A 367 -26.65 -1.32 13.94
N MET A 368 -25.83 -0.32 14.21
CA MET A 368 -24.38 -0.47 14.14
C MET A 368 -23.94 -1.59 15.05
N PRO A 369 -22.88 -2.33 14.72
CA PRO A 369 -22.18 -3.13 15.69
C PRO A 369 -21.90 -2.29 16.95
N GLU A 370 -21.95 -2.90 18.13
CA GLU A 370 -21.73 -2.22 19.42
C GLU A 370 -20.40 -1.46 19.49
N ASP A 371 -19.44 -1.83 18.63
CA ASP A 371 -18.14 -1.18 18.49
C ASP A 371 -18.17 0.12 17.64
N GLY A 372 -19.34 0.53 17.14
CA GLY A 372 -19.51 1.77 16.39
C GLY A 372 -18.96 1.72 14.95
N THR A 373 -18.52 0.58 14.47
CA THR A 373 -17.99 0.44 13.10
C THR A 373 -19.12 0.17 12.12
N LEU A 374 -19.15 0.91 11.01
CA LEU A 374 -19.95 0.49 9.87
C LEU A 374 -19.29 -0.74 9.25
N PRO A 375 -20.03 -1.84 9.04
CA PRO A 375 -19.49 -2.95 8.29
C PRO A 375 -18.97 -2.44 6.95
N ASN A 376 -17.66 -2.52 6.75
CA ASN A 376 -16.99 -2.21 5.50
C ASN A 376 -16.85 -0.73 5.06
N VAL A 377 -17.18 0.27 5.89
CA VAL A 377 -16.74 1.64 5.60
C VAL A 377 -15.26 1.74 5.95
N GLY A 378 -14.42 2.09 5.00
CA GLY A 378 -12.97 2.13 5.18
C GLY A 378 -12.25 0.80 5.04
N GLN A 379 -12.97 -0.26 4.68
CA GLN A 379 -12.38 -1.53 4.29
C GLN A 379 -12.62 -1.77 2.79
N VAL A 380 -11.78 -2.61 2.22
CA VAL A 380 -11.85 -3.00 0.81
C VAL A 380 -13.18 -3.72 0.54
N ASN A 381 -14.24 -2.96 0.29
CA ASN A 381 -15.54 -3.48 -0.11
C ASN A 381 -15.83 -3.13 -1.58
N ASN A 382 -15.32 -3.94 -2.48
CA ASN A 382 -15.48 -3.76 -3.91
C ASN A 382 -16.93 -3.95 -4.42
N ALA A 383 -17.90 -4.21 -3.53
CA ALA A 383 -19.31 -4.31 -3.91
C ALA A 383 -20.03 -2.96 -3.84
N ILE A 384 -19.41 -1.95 -3.27
CA ILE A 384 -19.96 -0.60 -3.14
C ILE A 384 -19.01 0.36 -3.83
N SER A 385 -19.52 1.19 -4.75
CA SER A 385 -18.74 2.23 -5.41
C SER A 385 -18.23 3.27 -4.41
N PRO A 386 -17.16 4.02 -4.72
CA PRO A 386 -16.75 5.16 -3.91
C PRO A 386 -17.86 6.17 -3.64
N LEU A 387 -18.70 6.45 -4.65
CA LEU A 387 -19.86 7.32 -4.49
C LEU A 387 -20.92 6.70 -3.58
N GLY A 388 -21.11 5.39 -3.63
CA GLY A 388 -21.94 4.64 -2.69
C GLY A 388 -21.45 4.76 -1.25
N HIS A 389 -20.14 4.72 -1.02
CA HIS A 389 -19.57 4.96 0.30
C HIS A 389 -19.81 6.40 0.78
N ILE A 390 -19.65 7.40 -0.09
CA ILE A 390 -19.93 8.80 0.22
C ILE A 390 -21.42 8.98 0.57
N ALA A 391 -22.31 8.38 -0.22
CA ALA A 391 -23.75 8.41 0.06
C ALA A 391 -24.10 7.77 1.40
N LEU A 392 -23.51 6.62 1.72
CA LEU A 392 -23.62 5.95 3.02
C LEU A 392 -23.14 6.81 4.17
N ALA A 393 -22.05 7.53 3.96
CA ALA A 393 -21.44 8.43 4.93
C ALA A 393 -22.28 9.70 5.22
N GLY A 394 -23.39 9.91 4.53
CA GLY A 394 -24.23 11.09 4.68
C GLY A 394 -24.15 12.08 3.52
N GLY A 395 -23.61 11.64 2.37
CA GLY A 395 -23.62 12.38 1.09
C GLY A 395 -22.43 13.29 0.85
N THR A 396 -21.46 13.38 1.74
CA THR A 396 -20.26 14.23 1.54
C THR A 396 -18.96 13.48 1.82
N PRO A 397 -17.87 13.74 1.05
CA PRO A 397 -16.55 13.18 1.28
C PRO A 397 -16.00 13.50 2.66
N GLU A 398 -16.29 14.68 3.19
CA GLU A 398 -15.79 15.20 4.46
C GLU A 398 -16.18 14.33 5.65
N HIS A 399 -17.36 13.71 5.63
CA HIS A 399 -17.79 12.79 6.69
C HIS A 399 -16.88 11.56 6.79
N VAL A 400 -16.42 11.04 5.65
CA VAL A 400 -15.47 9.92 5.60
C VAL A 400 -14.09 10.39 6.07
N VAL A 401 -13.64 11.55 5.59
CA VAL A 401 -12.34 12.13 5.98
C VAL A 401 -12.28 12.37 7.50
N ARG A 402 -13.33 12.93 8.11
CA ARG A 402 -13.40 13.12 9.57
C ARG A 402 -13.32 11.79 10.32
N GLY A 403 -13.96 10.75 9.80
CA GLY A 403 -13.85 9.39 10.36
C GLY A 403 -12.41 8.86 10.33
N MET A 404 -11.71 9.08 9.22
CA MET A 404 -10.30 8.67 9.06
C MET A 404 -9.37 9.45 10.01
N LEU A 405 -9.57 10.77 10.16
CA LEU A 405 -8.81 11.61 11.08
C LEU A 405 -9.00 11.20 12.55
N ALA A 406 -10.21 10.77 12.91
CA ALA A 406 -10.56 10.36 14.28
C ALA A 406 -10.11 8.93 14.62
N THR A 407 -9.78 8.11 13.64
CA THR A 407 -9.45 6.69 13.86
C THR A 407 -7.95 6.49 13.90
N GLN A 408 -7.45 6.03 15.04
CA GLN A 408 -6.06 5.59 15.17
C GLN A 408 -5.83 4.32 14.37
N ALA A 409 -4.66 4.20 13.73
CA ALA A 409 -4.25 3.01 13.03
C ALA A 409 -4.25 1.76 13.93
N HIS A 410 -4.42 0.58 13.33
CA HIS A 410 -4.25 -0.70 14.02
C HIS A 410 -2.77 -0.93 14.39
N ASP A 411 -2.54 -1.90 15.27
CA ASP A 411 -1.18 -2.35 15.59
C ASP A 411 -0.44 -2.80 14.34
N VAL A 412 0.78 -2.34 14.16
CA VAL A 412 1.63 -2.88 13.10
C VAL A 412 2.36 -4.11 13.64
N GLY A 413 2.02 -5.28 13.12
CA GLY A 413 2.58 -6.54 13.61
C GLY A 413 2.01 -7.75 12.87
N LEU A 414 2.21 -8.92 13.46
CA LEU A 414 1.84 -10.21 12.86
C LEU A 414 0.32 -10.47 12.80
N VAL A 415 -0.48 -9.67 13.52
CA VAL A 415 -1.94 -9.82 13.60
C VAL A 415 -2.59 -8.73 12.76
N TYR A 416 -3.12 -9.10 11.60
CA TYR A 416 -3.94 -8.20 10.79
C TYR A 416 -5.37 -8.13 11.35
N HIS A 417 -6.02 -7.00 11.17
CA HIS A 417 -7.43 -6.87 11.59
C HIS A 417 -8.30 -7.93 10.90
N THR A 418 -9.26 -8.53 11.66
CA THR A 418 -10.14 -9.61 11.17
C THR A 418 -10.78 -9.33 9.82
N ALA A 419 -11.17 -8.08 9.58
CA ALA A 419 -11.82 -7.67 8.34
C ALA A 419 -10.97 -7.84 7.08
N ILE A 420 -9.65 -7.86 7.20
CA ILE A 420 -8.73 -8.05 6.08
C ILE A 420 -8.03 -9.40 6.11
N HIS A 421 -8.10 -10.11 7.25
CA HIS A 421 -7.59 -11.47 7.38
C HIS A 421 -8.56 -12.51 6.79
N ASP A 422 -9.88 -12.37 7.02
CA ASP A 422 -10.87 -13.38 6.65
C ASP A 422 -11.98 -12.90 5.71
N ILE A 423 -12.16 -11.59 5.52
CA ILE A 423 -13.36 -11.02 4.89
C ILE A 423 -13.03 -10.01 3.77
N ALA A 424 -11.77 -9.69 3.55
CA ALA A 424 -11.30 -8.50 2.82
C ALA A 424 -11.90 -8.28 1.42
N PHE A 425 -12.43 -9.29 0.75
CA PHE A 425 -12.98 -9.11 -0.59
C PHE A 425 -14.35 -9.77 -0.74
N VAL A 426 -15.34 -8.99 -1.16
CA VAL A 426 -16.76 -9.39 -1.31
C VAL A 426 -16.99 -10.57 -2.24
N SER A 427 -16.04 -10.91 -3.10
CA SER A 427 -16.17 -11.99 -4.07
C SER A 427 -15.82 -13.40 -3.53
N GLY A 428 -15.52 -13.53 -2.25
CA GLY A 428 -15.27 -14.83 -1.62
C GLY A 428 -13.97 -14.88 -0.84
N GLY A 429 -13.99 -14.59 0.43
CA GLY A 429 -12.95 -14.73 1.44
C GLY A 429 -11.51 -14.61 0.94
N THR A 430 -10.86 -13.52 1.25
CA THR A 430 -9.44 -13.31 0.94
C THR A 430 -8.71 -13.01 2.23
N ASP A 431 -7.52 -13.53 2.36
CA ASP A 431 -6.60 -13.27 3.44
C ASP A 431 -5.44 -12.43 2.89
N LEU A 432 -5.41 -11.16 3.25
CA LEU A 432 -4.42 -10.23 2.73
C LEU A 432 -3.00 -10.59 3.19
N PHE A 433 -2.85 -11.14 4.42
CA PHE A 433 -1.53 -11.60 4.88
C PHE A 433 -1.03 -12.80 4.07
N THR A 434 -1.91 -13.75 3.74
CA THR A 434 -1.57 -14.85 2.81
C THR A 434 -1.10 -14.33 1.45
N LEU A 435 -1.78 -13.31 0.91
CA LEU A 435 -1.39 -12.71 -0.36
C LEU A 435 -0.04 -11.98 -0.29
N ASP A 436 0.27 -11.33 0.84
CA ASP A 436 1.58 -10.70 1.05
C ASP A 436 2.71 -11.71 1.07
N LEU A 437 2.52 -12.84 1.76
CA LEU A 437 3.49 -13.94 1.77
C LEU A 437 3.69 -14.53 0.37
N ALA A 438 2.59 -14.83 -0.33
CA ALA A 438 2.62 -15.38 -1.68
C ALA A 438 3.32 -14.40 -2.66
N ARG A 439 3.04 -13.09 -2.55
CA ARG A 439 3.67 -12.06 -3.39
C ARG A 439 5.17 -11.94 -3.12
N GLY A 440 5.59 -11.96 -1.87
CA GLY A 440 7.01 -11.95 -1.51
C GLY A 440 7.77 -13.12 -2.13
N ARG A 441 7.19 -14.31 -2.10
CA ARG A 441 7.77 -15.52 -2.70
C ARG A 441 7.76 -15.47 -4.23
N ASP A 442 6.65 -15.06 -4.82
CA ASP A 442 6.50 -14.90 -6.27
C ASP A 442 7.51 -13.90 -6.85
N ASN A 443 7.78 -12.83 -6.12
CA ASN A 443 8.79 -11.84 -6.49
C ASN A 443 10.21 -12.23 -6.10
N GLY A 444 10.42 -13.46 -5.61
CA GLY A 444 11.74 -14.04 -5.35
C GLY A 444 12.49 -13.38 -4.20
N LEU A 445 11.76 -12.91 -3.18
CA LEU A 445 12.42 -12.40 -1.97
C LEU A 445 13.12 -13.54 -1.21
N PRO A 446 14.38 -13.33 -0.78
CA PRO A 446 15.09 -14.31 0.01
C PRO A 446 14.49 -14.44 1.42
N PRO A 447 14.91 -15.42 2.22
CA PRO A 447 14.49 -15.54 3.62
C PRO A 447 14.83 -14.27 4.43
N TYR A 448 14.05 -14.04 5.50
CA TYR A 448 14.15 -12.85 6.33
C TYR A 448 15.58 -12.54 6.82
N HIS A 449 16.34 -13.55 7.25
CA HIS A 449 17.71 -13.31 7.72
C HIS A 449 18.61 -12.70 6.65
N VAL A 450 18.43 -13.05 5.38
CA VAL A 450 19.15 -12.46 4.25
C VAL A 450 18.74 -11.00 4.05
N VAL A 451 17.43 -10.71 4.12
CA VAL A 451 16.92 -9.33 4.05
C VAL A 451 17.47 -8.50 5.22
N ARG A 452 17.40 -9.03 6.44
CA ARG A 452 17.91 -8.38 7.65
C ARG A 452 19.41 -8.09 7.56
N MET A 453 20.21 -9.03 7.06
CA MET A 453 21.65 -8.82 6.87
C MET A 453 21.94 -7.76 5.80
N ALA A 454 21.19 -7.74 4.70
CA ALA A 454 21.42 -6.82 3.59
C ALA A 454 21.09 -5.36 3.93
N TYR A 455 20.05 -5.15 4.73
CA TYR A 455 19.61 -3.82 5.16
C TYR A 455 20.00 -3.49 6.61
N GLY A 456 20.63 -4.44 7.29
CA GLY A 456 20.84 -4.35 8.74
C GLY A 456 22.08 -3.60 9.16
N GLU A 457 21.95 -2.95 10.30
CA GLU A 457 23.05 -2.46 11.13
C GLU A 457 23.41 -3.50 12.22
N PHE A 458 23.07 -4.77 11.97
CA PHE A 458 23.04 -5.81 12.99
C PHE A 458 24.38 -6.55 13.16
N GLY A 459 25.45 -6.10 12.56
CA GLY A 459 26.75 -6.75 12.68
C GLY A 459 26.76 -8.22 12.19
N ASP A 460 27.79 -8.97 12.53
CA ASP A 460 27.85 -10.41 12.25
C ASP A 460 27.06 -11.16 13.36
N GLU A 461 25.78 -11.40 13.12
CA GLU A 461 24.94 -12.19 14.02
C GLU A 461 25.26 -13.70 13.98
N GLY A 462 26.21 -14.09 13.12
CA GLY A 462 26.56 -15.49 12.90
C GLY A 462 25.49 -16.27 12.14
N PRO A 463 25.71 -17.55 11.88
CA PRO A 463 24.75 -18.37 11.16
C PRO A 463 23.47 -18.56 11.98
N TRP A 464 22.31 -18.28 11.37
CA TRP A 464 21.01 -18.38 12.01
C TRP A 464 20.54 -19.81 12.20
N ASP A 465 21.10 -20.76 11.43
CA ASP A 465 20.71 -22.16 11.48
C ASP A 465 21.88 -23.08 11.10
N SER A 466 22.90 -23.14 11.98
CA SER A 466 23.94 -24.15 11.88
C SER A 466 23.50 -25.45 12.56
N GLU A 467 24.11 -26.56 12.18
CA GLU A 467 23.88 -27.84 12.86
C GLU A 467 24.19 -27.77 14.36
N ALA A 468 25.13 -26.91 14.76
CA ALA A 468 25.50 -26.69 16.16
C ALA A 468 24.46 -25.87 16.95
N GLN A 469 23.55 -25.16 16.27
CA GLN A 469 22.51 -24.30 16.88
C GLN A 469 21.12 -24.95 16.87
N ALA A 470 20.96 -26.13 16.24
CA ALA A 470 19.68 -26.81 16.22
C ALA A 470 19.34 -27.41 17.58
N ASP A 471 18.15 -27.11 18.11
CA ASP A 471 17.64 -27.72 19.34
C ASP A 471 17.67 -29.24 19.25
N THR A 472 18.20 -29.87 20.27
CA THR A 472 17.94 -31.28 20.52
C THR A 472 16.56 -31.40 21.15
N ILE A 473 15.61 -31.92 20.39
CA ILE A 473 14.26 -32.24 20.88
C ILE A 473 14.38 -33.10 22.15
N SER A 474 13.62 -32.78 23.19
CA SER A 474 13.62 -33.58 24.43
C SER A 474 13.25 -35.02 24.17
N GLU A 475 13.78 -35.96 24.96
CA GLU A 475 13.48 -37.40 24.81
C GLU A 475 11.98 -37.71 24.88
N LYS A 476 11.21 -36.89 25.66
CA LYS A 476 9.75 -37.02 25.74
C LYS A 476 9.07 -36.62 24.43
N GLU A 477 9.55 -35.57 23.79
CA GLU A 477 9.02 -35.06 22.53
C GLU A 477 9.43 -35.98 21.36
N LYS A 478 10.66 -36.49 21.36
CA LYS A 478 11.10 -37.52 20.43
C LYS A 478 10.19 -38.76 20.44
N ARG A 479 9.86 -39.26 21.64
CA ARG A 479 8.95 -40.40 21.78
C ARG A 479 7.56 -40.08 21.25
N ALA A 480 7.00 -38.91 21.60
CA ALA A 480 5.68 -38.51 21.12
C ALA A 480 5.61 -38.39 19.58
N LEU A 481 6.68 -37.90 18.94
CA LEU A 481 6.76 -37.80 17.48
C LEU A 481 6.93 -39.17 16.82
N ILE A 482 7.74 -40.06 17.39
CA ILE A 482 7.93 -41.44 16.93
C ILE A 482 6.60 -42.21 17.04
N ASP A 483 5.92 -42.09 18.18
CA ASP A 483 4.62 -42.73 18.43
C ASP A 483 3.52 -42.21 17.48
N ALA A 484 3.63 -40.95 17.05
CA ALA A 484 2.76 -40.34 16.05
C ALA A 484 3.17 -40.63 14.60
N GLY A 485 4.22 -41.41 14.35
CA GLY A 485 4.74 -41.68 13.02
C GLY A 485 5.35 -40.48 12.27
N LYS A 486 5.68 -39.43 13.00
CA LYS A 486 6.25 -38.19 12.45
C LYS A 486 7.78 -38.24 12.45
N LYS A 487 8.40 -37.65 11.41
CA LYS A 487 9.86 -37.49 11.35
C LYS A 487 10.33 -36.54 12.46
N LEU A 488 11.47 -36.90 13.06
CA LEU A 488 12.21 -35.99 13.96
C LEU A 488 12.78 -34.86 13.12
N GLU A 489 12.18 -33.68 13.27
CA GLU A 489 12.66 -32.46 12.60
C GLU A 489 13.49 -31.64 13.59
N ARG A 490 14.65 -31.15 13.15
CA ARG A 490 15.45 -30.21 13.90
C ARG A 490 14.74 -28.85 13.93
N ARG A 491 14.72 -28.21 15.11
CA ARG A 491 14.18 -26.87 15.29
C ARG A 491 15.30 -25.93 15.73
N THR A 492 15.31 -24.74 15.18
CA THR A 492 16.23 -23.68 15.66
C THR A 492 15.90 -23.31 17.11
N PRO A 493 16.88 -23.07 17.99
CA PRO A 493 16.67 -22.60 19.35
C PRO A 493 15.85 -21.32 19.42
N ILE A 494 15.07 -21.16 20.51
CA ILE A 494 14.21 -19.99 20.70
C ILE A 494 15.01 -18.69 20.80
N GLU A 495 16.22 -18.75 21.33
CA GLU A 495 17.15 -17.63 21.47
C GLU A 495 17.47 -16.98 20.11
N THR A 496 17.49 -17.76 19.03
CA THR A 496 17.69 -17.22 17.68
C THR A 496 16.49 -16.39 17.23
N PHE A 497 15.26 -16.82 17.56
CA PHE A 497 14.07 -16.05 17.26
C PHE A 497 13.98 -14.77 18.11
N LEU A 498 14.38 -14.85 19.37
CA LEU A 498 14.42 -13.69 20.27
C LEU A 498 15.37 -12.58 19.79
N ARG A 499 16.40 -12.88 18.99
CA ARG A 499 17.31 -11.87 18.41
C ARG A 499 16.61 -10.81 17.57
N PHE A 500 15.45 -11.13 17.02
CA PHE A 500 14.71 -10.18 16.18
C PHE A 500 13.29 -9.89 16.63
N THR A 501 12.76 -10.64 17.61
CA THR A 501 11.42 -10.40 18.16
C THR A 501 11.45 -9.66 19.50
N ALA A 502 12.61 -9.48 20.10
CA ALA A 502 12.76 -8.83 21.39
C ALA A 502 13.77 -7.67 21.37
N VAL A 503 13.49 -6.65 22.15
CA VAL A 503 14.40 -5.52 22.39
C VAL A 503 15.61 -6.00 23.20
N ASP A 504 15.37 -6.77 24.27
CA ASP A 504 16.40 -7.46 25.04
C ASP A 504 16.18 -8.98 24.97
N PRO A 505 16.91 -9.68 24.10
CA PRO A 505 16.77 -11.13 23.94
C PRO A 505 17.06 -11.95 25.22
N ALA A 506 17.80 -11.38 26.17
CA ALA A 506 18.11 -12.04 27.43
C ALA A 506 16.96 -11.93 28.45
N ASN A 507 16.13 -10.89 28.34
CA ASN A 507 15.00 -10.60 29.23
C ASN A 507 13.75 -10.19 28.41
N PRO A 508 13.22 -11.08 27.55
CA PRO A 508 12.08 -10.73 26.71
C PRO A 508 10.82 -10.49 27.55
N THR A 509 10.00 -9.57 27.10
CA THR A 509 8.64 -9.39 27.61
C THR A 509 7.78 -10.62 27.27
N HIS A 510 6.60 -10.72 27.90
CA HIS A 510 5.64 -11.79 27.58
C HIS A 510 5.29 -11.80 26.09
N ASP A 511 5.00 -10.65 25.51
CA ASP A 511 4.55 -10.53 24.12
C ASP A 511 5.69 -10.77 23.11
N GLU A 512 6.91 -10.36 23.43
CA GLU A 512 8.10 -10.66 22.63
C GLU A 512 8.39 -12.16 22.58
N LEU A 513 8.29 -12.83 23.74
CA LEU A 513 8.44 -14.29 23.81
C LEU A 513 7.31 -15.00 23.06
N ALA A 514 6.06 -14.56 23.20
CA ALA A 514 4.92 -15.13 22.49
C ALA A 514 5.07 -15.01 20.97
N ARG A 515 5.55 -13.86 20.47
CA ARG A 515 5.89 -13.68 19.05
C ARG A 515 6.99 -14.65 18.60
N ALA A 516 8.07 -14.77 19.36
CA ALA A 516 9.17 -15.69 19.07
C ALA A 516 8.69 -17.14 18.99
N GLU A 517 7.90 -17.58 19.97
CA GLU A 517 7.34 -18.95 20.03
C GLU A 517 6.40 -19.21 18.86
N ALA A 518 5.51 -18.28 18.52
CA ALA A 518 4.59 -18.41 17.40
C ALA A 518 5.32 -18.54 16.05
N VAL A 519 6.31 -17.68 15.79
CA VAL A 519 7.12 -17.75 14.58
C VAL A 519 7.92 -19.05 14.52
N ARG A 520 8.52 -19.45 15.64
CA ARG A 520 9.24 -20.73 15.75
C ARG A 520 8.34 -21.95 15.53
N GLU A 521 7.13 -21.93 16.05
CA GLU A 521 6.18 -23.06 15.85
C GLU A 521 5.76 -23.18 14.37
N VAL A 522 5.61 -22.05 13.69
CA VAL A 522 5.22 -22.01 12.28
C VAL A 522 6.36 -22.48 11.36
N TYR A 523 7.56 -21.89 11.51
CA TYR A 523 8.66 -22.12 10.58
C TYR A 523 9.63 -23.22 11.03
N ARG A 524 9.71 -23.47 12.33
CA ARG A 524 10.66 -24.41 12.97
C ARG A 524 12.14 -24.06 12.76
N ARG A 525 12.49 -23.44 11.62
CA ARG A 525 13.83 -23.04 11.23
C ARG A 525 13.87 -21.54 10.98
N ALA A 526 14.86 -20.85 11.57
CA ALA A 526 15.00 -19.40 11.44
C ALA A 526 15.47 -18.98 10.02
N ASP A 527 16.15 -19.87 9.30
CA ASP A 527 16.61 -19.64 7.92
C ASP A 527 15.50 -19.76 6.86
N SER A 528 14.28 -20.14 7.25
CA SER A 528 13.13 -20.32 6.36
C SER A 528 12.02 -19.29 6.56
N ILE A 529 12.21 -18.30 7.43
CA ILE A 529 11.19 -17.28 7.73
C ILE A 529 10.94 -16.40 6.51
N ASP A 530 9.66 -16.20 6.17
CA ASP A 530 9.29 -15.22 5.16
C ASP A 530 9.66 -13.81 5.62
N PRO A 531 10.22 -12.97 4.73
CA PRO A 531 10.70 -11.64 5.14
C PRO A 531 9.58 -10.77 5.73
N MET A 532 8.35 -10.82 5.22
CA MET A 532 7.22 -10.09 5.80
C MET A 532 6.98 -10.48 7.26
N VAL A 533 7.03 -11.78 7.57
CA VAL A 533 6.85 -12.25 8.97
C VAL A 533 7.98 -11.75 9.86
N GLY A 534 9.22 -11.86 9.41
CA GLY A 534 10.36 -11.37 10.19
C GLY A 534 10.29 -9.86 10.45
N LEU A 535 9.98 -9.06 9.42
CA LEU A 535 9.87 -7.61 9.52
C LEU A 535 8.75 -7.16 10.48
N LEU A 536 7.59 -7.82 10.42
CA LEU A 536 6.44 -7.53 11.29
C LEU A 536 6.62 -8.07 12.73
N ALA A 537 7.58 -8.96 12.92
CA ALA A 537 7.91 -9.49 14.25
C ALA A 537 8.98 -8.65 14.96
N GLU A 538 9.71 -7.77 14.26
CA GLU A 538 10.69 -6.89 14.88
C GLU A 538 10.03 -5.92 15.87
N PRO A 539 10.67 -5.63 17.02
CA PRO A 539 10.26 -4.52 17.87
C PRO A 539 10.30 -3.19 17.09
N HIS A 540 9.33 -2.34 17.32
CA HIS A 540 9.30 -1.03 16.68
C HIS A 540 10.49 -0.16 17.15
N VAL A 541 11.01 0.64 16.24
CA VAL A 541 11.96 1.71 16.60
C VAL A 541 11.18 2.79 17.36
N GLU A 542 11.78 3.39 18.36
CA GLU A 542 11.16 4.44 19.17
C GLU A 542 10.57 5.56 18.27
N GLY A 543 9.29 5.83 18.45
CA GLY A 543 8.53 6.80 17.65
C GLY A 543 8.16 6.35 16.23
N SER A 544 8.46 5.12 15.86
CA SER A 544 8.18 4.53 14.54
C SER A 544 7.02 3.54 14.60
N ALA A 545 6.28 3.42 13.50
CA ALA A 545 5.29 2.38 13.31
C ALA A 545 5.88 1.02 12.92
N VAL A 546 7.20 0.91 12.71
CA VAL A 546 7.85 -0.30 12.18
C VAL A 546 9.21 -0.57 12.83
N GLY A 547 9.70 -1.80 12.65
CA GLY A 547 11.04 -2.21 13.07
C GLY A 547 12.18 -1.65 12.21
N ARG A 548 13.39 -1.91 12.65
CA ARG A 548 14.63 -1.34 12.09
C ARG A 548 14.88 -1.74 10.64
N THR A 549 14.72 -2.99 10.29
CA THR A 549 15.01 -3.46 8.93
C THR A 549 14.06 -2.82 7.93
N MET A 550 12.78 -2.68 8.28
CA MET A 550 11.78 -2.03 7.43
C MET A 550 12.07 -0.54 7.23
N GLN A 551 12.48 0.18 8.30
CA GLN A 551 12.95 1.57 8.17
C GLN A 551 14.14 1.70 7.21
N ASN A 552 15.07 0.75 7.25
CA ASN A 552 16.26 0.77 6.39
C ASN A 552 15.90 0.56 4.92
N ILE A 553 14.97 -0.37 4.63
CA ILE A 553 14.44 -0.56 3.26
C ILE A 553 13.81 0.74 2.75
N LEU A 554 12.94 1.36 3.55
CA LEU A 554 12.25 2.60 3.19
C LEU A 554 13.22 3.77 2.99
N SER A 555 14.16 3.95 3.91
CA SER A 555 15.10 5.07 3.83
C SER A 555 16.08 4.93 2.66
N GLU A 556 16.54 3.71 2.37
CA GLU A 556 17.41 3.46 1.21
C GLU A 556 16.68 3.78 -0.10
N GLU A 557 15.50 3.22 -0.29
CA GLU A 557 14.68 3.44 -1.49
C GLU A 557 14.38 4.93 -1.70
N LEU A 558 13.84 5.59 -0.68
CA LEU A 558 13.39 6.99 -0.81
C LEU A 558 14.56 7.96 -0.97
N ARG A 559 15.68 7.73 -0.28
CA ARG A 559 16.90 8.52 -0.46
C ARG A 559 17.43 8.37 -1.89
N ARG A 560 17.44 7.15 -2.41
CA ARG A 560 17.90 6.84 -3.78
C ARG A 560 16.96 7.43 -4.83
N THR A 561 15.64 7.28 -4.66
CA THR A 561 14.62 7.89 -5.55
C THR A 561 14.78 9.40 -5.61
N ARG A 562 14.94 10.07 -4.45
CA ARG A 562 15.15 11.52 -4.36
C ARG A 562 16.43 11.97 -5.09
N ALA A 563 17.53 11.22 -4.92
CA ALA A 563 18.79 11.55 -5.56
C ALA A 563 18.76 11.30 -7.07
N ALA A 564 18.04 10.29 -7.54
CA ALA A 564 17.91 9.94 -8.95
C ALA A 564 17.01 10.87 -9.76
N ASP A 565 16.23 11.73 -9.08
CA ASP A 565 15.23 12.58 -9.72
C ASP A 565 15.81 13.95 -10.10
N ARG A 566 16.06 14.15 -11.40
CA ARG A 566 16.52 15.43 -11.95
C ARG A 566 15.50 16.57 -11.74
N PHE A 567 14.23 16.23 -11.66
CA PHE A 567 13.12 17.16 -11.43
C PHE A 567 12.66 17.21 -9.96
N TRP A 568 13.51 16.76 -9.04
CA TRP A 568 13.22 16.91 -7.60
C TRP A 568 12.98 18.37 -7.26
N TYR A 569 11.95 18.66 -6.46
CA TYR A 569 11.48 20.03 -6.23
C TYR A 569 12.55 20.99 -5.65
N GLU A 570 13.58 20.48 -4.97
CA GLU A 570 14.71 21.26 -4.46
C GLU A 570 15.87 21.39 -5.47
N ASN A 571 15.76 20.80 -6.67
CA ASN A 571 16.80 20.80 -7.68
C ASN A 571 16.58 21.90 -8.74
N ASP A 572 16.67 23.16 -8.33
CA ASP A 572 16.54 24.35 -9.19
C ASP A 572 15.22 24.40 -10.02
N GLN A 573 14.16 23.75 -9.51
CA GLN A 573 12.86 23.70 -10.18
C GLN A 573 12.05 24.99 -9.98
N PHE A 574 12.30 25.70 -8.89
CA PHE A 574 11.55 26.87 -8.46
C PHE A 574 12.50 27.99 -8.00
N ASP A 575 12.06 29.24 -8.08
CA ASP A 575 12.77 30.31 -7.43
C ASP A 575 12.69 30.19 -5.89
N SER A 576 13.48 31.00 -5.18
CA SER A 576 13.60 30.90 -3.72
C SER A 576 12.31 31.23 -2.98
N GLU A 577 11.47 32.11 -3.52
CA GLU A 577 10.19 32.49 -2.92
C GLU A 577 9.16 31.38 -3.08
N GLU A 578 9.02 30.85 -4.28
CA GLU A 578 8.09 29.75 -4.59
C GLU A 578 8.50 28.46 -3.85
N LEU A 579 9.81 28.16 -3.79
CA LEU A 579 10.32 27.02 -3.02
C LEU A 579 10.00 27.17 -1.53
N ALA A 580 10.13 28.39 -0.96
CA ALA A 580 9.77 28.65 0.43
C ALA A 580 8.26 28.48 0.68
N GLN A 581 7.41 28.90 -0.26
CA GLN A 581 5.97 28.68 -0.19
C GLN A 581 5.62 27.19 -0.22
N ILE A 582 6.24 26.39 -1.10
CA ILE A 582 6.06 24.94 -1.13
C ILE A 582 6.46 24.32 0.21
N LYS A 583 7.63 24.67 0.74
CA LYS A 583 8.15 24.14 2.02
C LYS A 583 7.36 24.60 3.25
N SER A 584 6.54 25.61 3.15
CA SER A 584 5.66 26.06 4.25
C SER A 584 4.28 25.41 4.23
N LEU A 585 3.92 24.73 3.15
CA LEU A 585 2.61 24.09 3.01
C LEU A 585 2.56 22.81 3.82
N THR A 586 1.52 22.65 4.62
CA THR A 586 1.28 21.43 5.40
C THR A 586 0.17 20.57 4.79
N MET A 587 0.15 19.28 5.14
CA MET A 587 -0.96 18.39 4.78
C MET A 587 -2.30 18.93 5.34
N ARG A 588 -2.25 19.56 6.52
CA ARG A 588 -3.40 20.24 7.10
C ARG A 588 -3.92 21.36 6.19
N ASP A 589 -3.03 22.22 5.68
CA ASP A 589 -3.41 23.30 4.77
C ASP A 589 -4.01 22.77 3.46
N LEU A 590 -3.41 21.72 2.92
CA LEU A 590 -3.91 21.07 1.72
C LEU A 590 -5.31 20.49 1.93
N MET A 591 -5.53 19.78 3.03
CA MET A 591 -6.84 19.19 3.34
C MET A 591 -7.92 20.27 3.61
N LEU A 592 -7.59 21.33 4.35
CA LEU A 592 -8.52 22.45 4.59
C LEU A 592 -8.86 23.25 3.33
N ARG A 593 -7.95 23.29 2.35
CA ARG A 593 -8.22 23.91 1.04
C ARG A 593 -9.25 23.15 0.23
N HIS A 594 -9.28 21.84 0.34
CA HIS A 594 -10.04 20.98 -0.55
C HIS A 594 -11.22 20.23 0.08
N TYR A 595 -11.29 20.23 1.41
CA TYR A 595 -12.38 19.64 2.17
C TYR A 595 -12.88 20.63 3.23
N ASP A 596 -14.18 20.67 3.44
CA ASP A 596 -14.77 21.44 4.55
C ASP A 596 -14.54 20.68 5.87
N LEU A 597 -13.37 20.91 6.48
CA LEU A 597 -12.95 20.30 7.74
C LEU A 597 -12.76 21.31 8.86
N GLU A 598 -13.25 22.54 8.69
CA GLU A 598 -13.06 23.62 9.66
C GLU A 598 -13.52 23.18 11.07
N GLY A 599 -12.69 23.41 12.09
CA GLY A 599 -12.96 22.99 13.47
C GLY A 599 -12.79 21.48 13.76
N THR A 600 -12.48 20.67 12.75
CA THR A 600 -12.37 19.20 12.88
C THR A 600 -11.05 18.63 12.36
N MET A 601 -10.07 19.49 12.10
CA MET A 601 -8.76 19.11 11.60
C MET A 601 -7.73 19.17 12.72
N PRO A 602 -6.94 18.11 13.00
CA PRO A 602 -5.86 18.17 14.00
C PRO A 602 -4.74 19.12 13.55
N ASP A 603 -3.94 19.60 14.49
CA ASP A 603 -2.78 20.46 14.17
C ASP A 603 -1.76 19.71 13.32
N GLU A 604 -1.52 18.43 13.62
CA GLU A 604 -0.73 17.52 12.82
C GLU A 604 -1.66 16.55 12.08
N ALA A 605 -1.76 16.68 10.76
CA ALA A 605 -2.74 15.96 9.92
C ALA A 605 -2.68 14.42 10.04
N PHE A 606 -1.52 13.87 10.34
CA PHE A 606 -1.28 12.43 10.44
C PHE A 606 -1.46 11.86 11.85
N ARG A 607 -1.84 12.69 12.84
CA ARG A 607 -2.13 12.26 14.22
C ARG A 607 -3.62 12.06 14.45
N PRO A 608 -4.01 11.12 15.32
CA PRO A 608 -5.43 10.92 15.63
C PRO A 608 -6.05 12.18 16.24
N LEU A 609 -7.25 12.50 15.80
CA LEU A 609 -8.03 13.59 16.36
C LEU A 609 -8.62 13.16 17.72
N THR A 610 -8.24 13.85 18.78
CA THR A 610 -8.61 13.48 20.17
C THR A 610 -9.88 14.17 20.70
N ILE A 611 -10.45 15.14 19.96
CA ILE A 611 -11.60 15.92 20.43
C ILE A 611 -12.90 15.10 20.55
N TRP A 612 -12.96 13.93 19.96
CA TRP A 612 -14.16 13.09 19.94
C TRP A 612 -14.01 11.77 20.72
N SER A 613 -13.03 11.70 21.63
CA SER A 613 -12.82 10.54 22.51
C SER A 613 -13.85 10.42 23.63
#